data_4819fe3c9a1c9874a6834c526ae59a3d
#
_entry.id   4819fe3c9a1c9874a6834c526ae59a3d
#
_cell.length_a   1.000
_cell.length_b   1.000
_cell.length_c   1.000
_cell.angle_alpha   90.00
_cell.angle_beta   90.00
_cell.angle_gamma   90.00
#
_symmetry.space_group_name_H-M   'P 1'
#
loop_
_entity.id
_entity.type
_entity.pdbx_description
1 polymer ?
#
loop_
_entity_poly.entity_id
_entity_poly.type
_entity_poly.pdbx_seq_one_letter_code
_entity_poly.pdbx_strand_id
1 'polypeptide(L)'
;MSNMMNKAQGFGLSLITKIAGSEMLDQLKLRKFVEKSLYQGSKTGFKVLTKTQKAFKPQAIDKQRLPNQSNKNLFDLSLTEEQQMTCDAMSQFAEEVLYTLAHDADHHAQFPEELWQHLTDLGLNYYALPEALGGVAAEQNIVSNILIAESLAKGDFSLTAGLLSTFSVINAMTRWGSTQVQSMYLPVFAEDPDVTATFAFQEVTPAFNPFQLKTKATEQNGQFYITGEKTLVVLGDTADVFLVSAEWNGKPDIFVVQCDETIAIKANPAMGLKAAETATLQFNQTPALRLGDTDFDYTAFVDLGNLMWCAMAIGTCEAIKAYCIKYANERTAFGEPISHRQSVAFMIADMAIEIDAMRMLVLNAASLAEAGQPFHREAYLARLLCAEKSMKIGTDGVQILGGHGFTKEHPVERWYRDLRATAILHSGLHA
;
A
#
# COMPACT_ATOMS: atom_id res chain seq x y z
N MET A 1 32.11 22.71 -33.90
CA MET A 1 32.68 21.65 -33.03
C MET A 1 31.70 20.50 -32.70
N SER A 2 30.43 20.77 -32.46
CA SER A 2 29.42 19.73 -32.17
C SER A 2 29.25 18.66 -33.28
N ASN A 3 29.24 19.07 -34.54
CA ASN A 3 29.03 18.18 -35.69
C ASN A 3 30.23 17.24 -35.98
N MET A 4 31.42 17.61 -35.58
CA MET A 4 32.64 16.80 -35.73
C MET A 4 32.75 15.74 -34.61
N MET A 5 32.30 16.11 -33.41
CA MET A 5 32.24 15.20 -32.26
C MET A 5 31.16 14.12 -32.44
N ASN A 6 29.98 14.46 -32.97
CA ASN A 6 28.91 13.52 -33.26
C ASN A 6 29.31 12.52 -34.39
N LYS A 7 30.08 12.99 -35.41
CA LYS A 7 30.62 12.08 -36.45
C LYS A 7 31.69 11.13 -35.91
N ALA A 8 32.54 11.58 -34.99
CA ALA A 8 33.56 10.74 -34.37
C ALA A 8 32.94 9.69 -33.42
N GLN A 9 31.89 10.08 -32.70
CA GLN A 9 31.12 9.15 -31.85
C GLN A 9 30.36 8.10 -32.69
N GLY A 10 29.71 8.51 -33.79
CA GLY A 10 29.05 7.60 -34.71
C GLY A 10 29.99 6.60 -35.36
N PHE A 11 31.21 7.04 -35.75
CA PHE A 11 32.23 6.16 -36.31
C PHE A 11 32.77 5.16 -35.28
N GLY A 12 33.01 5.63 -34.04
CA GLY A 12 33.45 4.76 -32.94
C GLY A 12 32.43 3.66 -32.60
N LEU A 13 31.16 4.02 -32.52
CA LEU A 13 30.05 3.07 -32.26
C LEU A 13 29.88 2.06 -33.42
N SER A 14 29.99 2.53 -34.67
CA SER A 14 29.91 1.65 -35.86
C SER A 14 31.07 0.63 -35.91
N LEU A 15 32.26 1.02 -35.49
CA LEU A 15 33.43 0.15 -35.43
C LEU A 15 33.27 -0.91 -34.34
N ILE A 16 32.79 -0.51 -33.16
CA ILE A 16 32.52 -1.40 -32.02
C ILE A 16 31.44 -2.42 -32.37
N THR A 17 30.36 -2.00 -33.05
CA THR A 17 29.27 -2.91 -33.47
C THR A 17 29.74 -3.92 -34.53
N LYS A 18 30.58 -3.49 -35.47
CA LYS A 18 31.14 -4.40 -36.47
C LYS A 18 32.10 -5.43 -35.86
N ILE A 19 32.91 -5.03 -34.91
CA ILE A 19 33.85 -5.94 -34.22
C ILE A 19 33.06 -6.88 -33.29
N ALA A 20 32.07 -6.40 -32.55
CA ALA A 20 31.27 -7.23 -31.66
C ALA A 20 30.41 -8.28 -32.40
N GLY A 21 29.99 -8.02 -33.63
CA GLY A 21 29.20 -8.95 -34.48
C GLY A 21 30.01 -9.91 -35.34
N SER A 22 31.33 -9.97 -35.21
CA SER A 22 32.19 -10.77 -36.05
C SER A 22 32.30 -12.23 -35.55
N GLU A 23 31.81 -13.19 -36.32
CA GLU A 23 31.97 -14.64 -36.07
C GLU A 23 33.43 -15.11 -35.94
N MET A 24 34.36 -14.32 -36.48
CA MET A 24 35.80 -14.60 -36.40
C MET A 24 36.35 -14.55 -34.96
N LEU A 25 35.73 -13.77 -34.09
CA LEU A 25 36.11 -13.69 -32.67
C LEU A 25 35.73 -14.93 -31.89
N ASP A 26 34.65 -15.61 -32.29
CA ASP A 26 34.21 -16.86 -31.68
C ASP A 26 35.11 -18.03 -32.10
N GLN A 27 35.53 -18.08 -33.36
CA GLN A 27 36.46 -19.07 -33.88
C GLN A 27 37.84 -19.00 -33.21
N LEU A 28 38.29 -17.79 -32.85
CA LEU A 28 39.58 -17.55 -32.22
C LEU A 28 39.54 -17.58 -30.67
N LYS A 29 38.37 -17.83 -30.06
CA LYS A 29 38.12 -17.77 -28.60
C LYS A 29 38.56 -16.44 -27.93
N LEU A 30 38.62 -15.35 -28.67
CA LEU A 30 39.11 -14.03 -28.22
C LEU A 30 37.97 -13.10 -27.75
N ARG A 31 36.71 -13.53 -27.84
CA ARG A 31 35.54 -12.69 -27.54
C ARG A 31 35.60 -12.07 -26.13
N LYS A 32 35.89 -12.86 -25.11
CA LYS A 32 36.00 -12.37 -23.71
C LYS A 32 37.11 -11.33 -23.52
N PHE A 33 38.23 -11.49 -24.24
CA PHE A 33 39.36 -10.57 -24.18
C PHE A 33 39.01 -9.22 -24.84
N VAL A 34 38.35 -9.28 -25.99
CA VAL A 34 37.94 -8.08 -26.75
C VAL A 34 36.84 -7.35 -25.99
N GLU A 35 35.86 -8.03 -25.44
CA GLU A 35 34.81 -7.43 -24.60
C GLU A 35 35.38 -6.73 -23.36
N LYS A 36 36.31 -7.36 -22.67
CA LYS A 36 36.99 -6.79 -21.50
C LYS A 36 37.84 -5.55 -21.88
N SER A 37 38.50 -5.59 -23.02
CA SER A 37 39.31 -4.47 -23.53
C SER A 37 38.43 -3.30 -24.00
N LEU A 38 37.31 -3.57 -24.65
CA LEU A 38 36.31 -2.56 -25.05
C LEU A 38 35.64 -1.93 -23.82
N TYR A 39 35.30 -2.72 -22.79
CA TYR A 39 34.75 -2.20 -21.54
C TYR A 39 35.77 -1.29 -20.82
N GLN A 40 37.03 -1.71 -20.70
CA GLN A 40 38.06 -0.87 -20.09
C GLN A 40 38.38 0.37 -20.92
N GLY A 41 38.38 0.26 -22.23
CA GLY A 41 38.60 1.37 -23.17
C GLY A 41 37.47 2.41 -23.07
N SER A 42 36.22 1.99 -23.05
CA SER A 42 35.07 2.87 -22.89
C SER A 42 35.04 3.51 -21.50
N LYS A 43 35.30 2.75 -20.42
CA LYS A 43 35.40 3.29 -19.05
C LYS A 43 36.50 4.37 -18.92
N THR A 44 37.63 4.16 -19.56
CA THR A 44 38.74 5.13 -19.55
C THR A 44 38.41 6.34 -20.45
N GLY A 45 37.79 6.10 -21.60
CA GLY A 45 37.33 7.18 -22.50
C GLY A 45 36.28 8.08 -21.84
N PHE A 46 35.30 7.53 -21.12
CA PHE A 46 34.33 8.31 -20.36
C PHE A 46 34.97 9.09 -19.21
N LYS A 47 35.97 8.52 -18.50
CA LYS A 47 36.71 9.27 -17.46
C LYS A 47 37.51 10.44 -18.03
N VAL A 48 38.10 10.29 -19.20
CA VAL A 48 38.85 11.35 -19.89
C VAL A 48 37.88 12.43 -20.40
N LEU A 49 36.77 12.04 -21.04
CA LEU A 49 35.71 12.95 -21.49
C LEU A 49 35.11 13.76 -20.32
N THR A 50 34.89 13.16 -19.18
CA THR A 50 34.35 13.86 -17.99
C THR A 50 35.38 14.83 -17.39
N LYS A 51 36.68 14.49 -17.44
CA LYS A 51 37.75 15.41 -17.01
C LYS A 51 37.92 16.58 -17.96
N THR A 52 37.87 16.36 -19.29
CA THR A 52 37.95 17.43 -20.28
C THR A 52 36.71 18.33 -20.27
N GLN A 53 35.49 17.78 -20.07
CA GLN A 53 34.29 18.61 -19.90
C GLN A 53 34.32 19.45 -18.61
N LYS A 54 34.96 18.97 -17.54
CA LYS A 54 35.19 19.79 -16.33
C LYS A 54 36.20 20.90 -16.54
N ALA A 55 37.23 20.70 -17.38
CA ALA A 55 38.24 21.69 -17.70
C ALA A 55 37.73 22.80 -18.66
N PHE A 56 36.71 22.51 -19.48
CA PHE A 56 36.10 23.45 -20.41
C PHE A 56 34.73 23.98 -19.93
N LYS A 57 34.44 23.93 -18.64
CA LYS A 57 33.26 24.64 -18.11
C LYS A 57 33.48 26.14 -18.33
N PRO A 58 32.63 26.85 -19.10
CA PRO A 58 32.65 28.31 -19.09
C PRO A 58 32.49 28.78 -17.64
N GLN A 59 33.23 29.81 -17.26
CA GLN A 59 33.08 30.48 -15.97
C GLN A 59 31.59 30.64 -15.68
N ALA A 60 31.16 30.14 -14.55
CA ALA A 60 29.76 30.19 -14.14
C ALA A 60 29.31 31.65 -14.18
N ILE A 61 28.50 32.00 -15.16
CA ILE A 61 27.59 33.13 -15.03
C ILE A 61 26.85 32.86 -13.73
N ASP A 62 26.99 33.78 -12.78
CA ASP A 62 26.27 33.71 -11.48
C ASP A 62 24.79 33.57 -11.82
N LYS A 63 24.33 32.32 -11.84
CA LYS A 63 22.93 32.01 -12.01
C LYS A 63 22.30 32.44 -10.71
N GLN A 64 21.85 33.68 -10.62
CA GLN A 64 20.92 34.07 -9.56
C GLN A 64 19.84 32.99 -9.50
N ARG A 65 19.88 32.22 -8.45
CA ARG A 65 18.74 31.35 -8.11
C ARG A 65 17.54 32.27 -8.10
N LEU A 66 16.55 31.94 -8.90
CA LEU A 66 15.24 32.57 -8.78
C LEU A 66 14.91 32.60 -7.28
N PRO A 67 14.47 33.77 -6.75
CA PRO A 67 14.11 33.86 -5.34
C PRO A 67 13.18 32.69 -5.03
N ASN A 68 13.52 31.98 -3.97
CA ASN A 68 12.71 30.89 -3.46
C ASN A 68 11.34 31.50 -3.12
N GLN A 69 10.40 31.49 -4.07
CA GLN A 69 9.02 31.64 -3.72
C GLN A 69 8.75 30.43 -2.84
N SER A 70 8.59 30.69 -1.54
CA SER A 70 8.10 29.68 -0.62
C SER A 70 6.76 29.21 -1.22
N ASN A 71 6.79 28.09 -1.94
CA ASN A 71 5.59 27.45 -2.42
C ASN A 71 4.86 26.99 -1.17
N LYS A 72 3.89 27.80 -0.74
CA LYS A 72 3.02 27.47 0.39
C LYS A 72 2.22 26.16 0.21
N ASN A 73 2.38 25.52 -0.94
CA ASN A 73 1.70 24.28 -1.35
C ASN A 73 2.62 23.04 -1.35
N LEU A 74 3.86 23.15 -0.88
CA LEU A 74 4.69 21.96 -0.67
C LEU A 74 4.41 21.42 0.73
N PHE A 75 4.06 20.14 0.82
CA PHE A 75 3.97 19.45 2.10
C PHE A 75 5.37 19.02 2.57
N ASP A 76 5.57 19.02 3.88
CA ASP A 76 6.81 18.56 4.48
C ASP A 76 6.83 17.02 4.50
N LEU A 77 7.91 16.44 3.98
CA LEU A 77 8.14 15.00 3.98
C LEU A 77 8.98 14.54 5.18
N SER A 78 9.43 15.48 6.00
CA SER A 78 10.21 15.15 7.20
C SER A 78 9.28 14.53 8.24
N LEU A 79 9.58 13.31 8.64
CA LEU A 79 8.86 12.67 9.74
C LEU A 79 9.24 13.34 11.07
N THR A 80 8.29 13.45 11.98
CA THR A 80 8.60 13.80 13.37
C THR A 80 9.37 12.64 14.04
N GLU A 81 10.06 12.92 15.15
CA GLU A 81 10.75 11.87 15.93
C GLU A 81 9.78 10.76 16.36
N GLU A 82 8.57 11.13 16.76
CA GLU A 82 7.51 10.18 17.13
C GLU A 82 7.04 9.32 15.95
N GLN A 83 6.79 9.93 14.80
CA GLN A 83 6.43 9.19 13.57
C GLN A 83 7.55 8.23 13.16
N GLN A 84 8.83 8.66 13.26
CA GLN A 84 9.96 7.79 12.94
C GLN A 84 10.04 6.60 13.90
N MET A 85 9.92 6.83 15.21
CA MET A 85 9.92 5.76 16.21
C MET A 85 8.76 4.78 15.98
N THR A 86 7.57 5.27 15.66
CA THR A 86 6.41 4.44 15.34
C THR A 86 6.66 3.61 14.08
N CYS A 87 7.17 4.21 13.01
CA CYS A 87 7.53 3.50 11.77
C CYS A 87 8.57 2.40 12.03
N ASP A 88 9.58 2.68 12.83
CA ASP A 88 10.64 1.71 13.16
C ASP A 88 10.05 0.53 13.95
N ALA A 89 9.22 0.79 14.97
CA ALA A 89 8.56 -0.25 15.76
C ALA A 89 7.62 -1.11 14.90
N MET A 90 6.77 -0.49 14.06
CA MET A 90 5.86 -1.21 13.16
C MET A 90 6.63 -2.01 12.11
N SER A 91 7.73 -1.49 11.58
CA SER A 91 8.57 -2.21 10.61
C SER A 91 9.28 -3.39 11.24
N GLN A 92 9.76 -3.26 12.48
CA GLN A 92 10.34 -4.38 13.24
C GLN A 92 9.30 -5.48 13.49
N PHE A 93 8.10 -5.11 13.94
CA PHE A 93 7.00 -6.04 14.14
C PHE A 93 6.61 -6.74 12.82
N ALA A 94 6.57 -6.01 11.72
CA ALA A 94 6.29 -6.56 10.40
C ALA A 94 7.31 -7.61 9.97
N GLU A 95 8.61 -7.37 10.20
CA GLU A 95 9.69 -8.29 9.83
C GLU A 95 9.76 -9.51 10.77
N GLU A 96 9.68 -9.31 12.07
CA GLU A 96 9.87 -10.37 13.05
C GLU A 96 8.62 -11.26 13.22
N VAL A 97 7.42 -10.68 13.16
CA VAL A 97 6.16 -11.38 13.44
C VAL A 97 5.36 -11.64 12.16
N LEU A 98 4.90 -10.58 11.46
CA LEU A 98 3.99 -10.77 10.34
C LEU A 98 4.59 -11.59 9.20
N TYR A 99 5.83 -11.27 8.81
CA TYR A 99 6.52 -12.01 7.74
C TYR A 99 6.67 -13.50 8.08
N THR A 100 6.93 -13.81 9.35
CA THR A 100 7.13 -15.18 9.82
C THR A 100 5.83 -16.00 9.81
N LEU A 101 4.73 -15.41 10.24
CA LEU A 101 3.42 -16.08 10.32
C LEU A 101 2.70 -16.18 8.97
N ALA A 102 2.99 -15.29 8.04
CA ALA A 102 2.22 -15.09 6.83
C ALA A 102 2.17 -16.31 5.89
N HIS A 103 3.21 -17.14 5.85
CA HIS A 103 3.22 -18.32 4.99
C HIS A 103 2.16 -19.34 5.42
N ASP A 104 2.14 -19.67 6.70
CA ASP A 104 1.22 -20.66 7.26
C ASP A 104 -0.21 -20.11 7.31
N ALA A 105 -0.37 -18.82 7.61
CA ALA A 105 -1.65 -18.12 7.59
C ALA A 105 -2.29 -18.14 6.18
N ASP A 106 -1.53 -17.83 5.12
CA ASP A 106 -2.03 -17.94 3.74
C ASP A 106 -2.33 -19.40 3.34
N HIS A 107 -1.51 -20.35 3.80
CA HIS A 107 -1.68 -21.76 3.47
C HIS A 107 -2.99 -22.31 4.05
N HIS A 108 -3.26 -21.99 5.31
CA HIS A 108 -4.48 -22.44 6.01
C HIS A 108 -5.69 -21.54 5.74
N ALA A 109 -5.48 -20.38 5.10
CA ALA A 109 -6.48 -19.33 4.90
C ALA A 109 -7.12 -18.91 6.23
N GLN A 110 -6.30 -18.69 7.25
CA GLN A 110 -6.71 -18.40 8.61
C GLN A 110 -5.86 -17.28 9.23
N PHE A 111 -6.51 -16.38 9.95
CA PHE A 111 -5.84 -15.36 10.75
C PHE A 111 -5.28 -16.01 12.02
N PRO A 112 -3.97 -15.87 12.31
CA PRO A 112 -3.36 -16.55 13.46
C PRO A 112 -3.87 -16.02 14.81
N GLU A 113 -4.34 -16.91 15.67
CA GLU A 113 -4.83 -16.55 17.02
C GLU A 113 -3.78 -15.80 17.85
N GLU A 114 -2.49 -16.16 17.71
CA GLU A 114 -1.39 -15.50 18.41
C GLU A 114 -1.24 -14.03 18.05
N LEU A 115 -1.71 -13.57 16.87
CA LEU A 115 -1.66 -12.18 16.49
C LEU A 115 -2.55 -11.28 17.34
N TRP A 116 -3.62 -11.78 17.94
CA TRP A 116 -4.46 -11.00 18.85
C TRP A 116 -3.68 -10.57 20.10
N GLN A 117 -2.87 -11.48 20.66
CA GLN A 117 -2.01 -11.13 21.79
C GLN A 117 -0.94 -10.11 21.39
N HIS A 118 -0.30 -10.31 20.25
CA HIS A 118 0.68 -9.37 19.73
C HIS A 118 0.10 -7.99 19.44
N LEU A 119 -1.14 -7.91 18.98
CA LEU A 119 -1.84 -6.65 18.75
C LEU A 119 -2.06 -5.89 20.05
N THR A 120 -2.44 -6.60 21.12
CA THR A 120 -2.58 -6.03 22.46
C THR A 120 -1.23 -5.53 22.98
N ASP A 121 -0.17 -6.33 22.85
CA ASP A 121 1.19 -5.96 23.29
C ASP A 121 1.76 -4.76 22.50
N LEU A 122 1.44 -4.67 21.19
CA LEU A 122 1.81 -3.55 20.34
C LEU A 122 1.03 -2.27 20.68
N GLY A 123 -0.13 -2.42 21.31
CA GLY A 123 -1.01 -1.31 21.68
C GLY A 123 -1.62 -0.58 20.48
N LEU A 124 -1.79 -1.25 19.33
CA LEU A 124 -2.19 -0.61 18.07
C LEU A 124 -3.49 0.18 18.21
N ASN A 125 -4.50 -0.36 18.89
CA ASN A 125 -5.79 0.31 19.07
C ASN A 125 -5.68 1.61 19.86
N TYR A 126 -4.68 1.76 20.75
CA TYR A 126 -4.47 2.99 21.52
C TYR A 126 -4.04 4.16 20.64
N TYR A 127 -3.40 3.90 19.48
CA TYR A 127 -3.08 4.96 18.51
C TYR A 127 -4.33 5.56 17.86
N ALA A 128 -5.46 4.84 17.86
CA ALA A 128 -6.75 5.29 17.32
C ALA A 128 -7.69 5.89 18.39
N LEU A 129 -7.48 5.55 19.67
CA LEU A 129 -8.33 6.02 20.78
C LEU A 129 -7.94 7.43 21.22
N PRO A 130 -8.93 8.30 21.57
CA PRO A 130 -8.68 9.62 22.12
C PRO A 130 -7.96 9.58 23.48
N GLU A 131 -7.20 10.63 23.80
CA GLU A 131 -6.50 10.76 25.11
C GLU A 131 -7.46 10.66 26.31
N ALA A 132 -8.67 11.15 26.17
CA ALA A 132 -9.70 11.06 27.22
C ALA A 132 -10.07 9.61 27.61
N LEU A 133 -9.78 8.65 26.74
CA LEU A 133 -9.99 7.21 26.95
C LEU A 133 -8.66 6.45 27.14
N GLY A 134 -7.58 7.16 27.43
CA GLY A 134 -6.26 6.56 27.65
C GLY A 134 -5.49 6.24 26.36
N GLY A 135 -5.99 6.64 25.21
CA GLY A 135 -5.29 6.51 23.94
C GLY A 135 -4.26 7.62 23.71
N VAL A 136 -3.65 7.61 22.55
CA VAL A 136 -2.66 8.62 22.12
C VAL A 136 -3.06 9.30 20.80
N ALA A 137 -4.27 9.04 20.30
CA ALA A 137 -4.75 9.68 19.08
C ALA A 137 -4.83 11.20 19.27
N ALA A 138 -4.01 11.94 18.54
CA ALA A 138 -4.17 13.37 18.38
C ALA A 138 -5.41 13.68 17.51
N GLU A 139 -5.89 14.93 17.56
CA GLU A 139 -7.02 15.35 16.72
C GLU A 139 -6.75 15.17 15.21
N GLN A 140 -5.47 15.12 14.82
CA GLN A 140 -5.04 14.97 13.43
C GLN A 140 -3.88 13.94 13.40
N ASN A 141 -4.18 12.75 12.93
CA ASN A 141 -3.23 11.62 12.88
C ASN A 141 -3.27 10.83 11.57
N ILE A 142 -3.86 11.39 10.50
CA ILE A 142 -4.03 10.70 9.22
C ILE A 142 -2.69 10.26 8.62
N VAL A 143 -1.71 11.16 8.62
CA VAL A 143 -0.36 10.85 8.10
C VAL A 143 0.27 9.73 8.90
N SER A 144 0.19 9.76 10.23
CA SER A 144 0.71 8.70 11.12
C SER A 144 0.02 7.37 10.85
N ASN A 145 -1.29 7.34 10.68
CA ASN A 145 -2.04 6.12 10.36
C ASN A 145 -1.63 5.52 9.01
N ILE A 146 -1.41 6.35 8.00
CA ILE A 146 -0.87 5.94 6.69
C ILE A 146 0.52 5.32 6.83
N LEU A 147 1.40 5.92 7.63
CA LEU A 147 2.76 5.42 7.89
C LEU A 147 2.73 4.07 8.65
N ILE A 148 1.83 3.91 9.62
CA ILE A 148 1.61 2.65 10.33
C ILE A 148 1.21 1.55 9.33
N ALA A 149 0.21 1.82 8.49
CA ALA A 149 -0.29 0.85 7.50
C ALA A 149 0.79 0.46 6.48
N GLU A 150 1.56 1.43 5.97
CA GLU A 150 2.69 1.17 5.07
C GLU A 150 3.76 0.30 5.76
N SER A 151 4.10 0.61 7.01
CA SER A 151 5.16 -0.10 7.76
C SER A 151 4.78 -1.55 8.06
N LEU A 152 3.56 -1.81 8.52
CA LEU A 152 3.06 -3.15 8.80
C LEU A 152 2.95 -4.01 7.52
N ALA A 153 2.47 -3.43 6.42
CA ALA A 153 2.27 -4.16 5.16
C ALA A 153 3.57 -4.60 4.46
N LYS A 154 4.74 -4.18 4.96
CA LYS A 154 6.04 -4.75 4.55
C LYS A 154 6.18 -6.22 4.98
N GLY A 155 5.56 -6.62 6.07
CA GLY A 155 5.56 -8.01 6.52
C GLY A 155 4.58 -8.87 5.72
N ASP A 156 3.30 -8.50 5.74
CA ASP A 156 2.26 -9.17 4.97
C ASP A 156 1.03 -8.29 4.79
N PHE A 157 0.46 -8.30 3.58
CA PHE A 157 -0.70 -7.49 3.23
C PHE A 157 -1.99 -7.98 3.91
N SER A 158 -2.25 -9.28 3.84
CA SER A 158 -3.46 -9.92 4.39
C SER A 158 -3.54 -9.79 5.90
N LEU A 159 -2.46 -10.11 6.60
CA LEU A 159 -2.39 -9.99 8.07
C LEU A 159 -2.53 -8.53 8.51
N THR A 160 -1.91 -7.60 7.77
CA THR A 160 -2.06 -6.17 8.05
C THR A 160 -3.50 -5.70 7.89
N ALA A 161 -4.23 -6.18 6.87
CA ALA A 161 -5.65 -5.85 6.71
C ALA A 161 -6.47 -6.30 7.93
N GLY A 162 -6.20 -7.49 8.46
CA GLY A 162 -6.82 -7.99 9.67
C GLY A 162 -6.51 -7.15 10.91
N LEU A 163 -5.23 -6.87 11.15
CA LEU A 163 -4.77 -6.04 12.27
C LEU A 163 -5.37 -4.63 12.24
N LEU A 164 -5.47 -4.03 11.06
CA LEU A 164 -5.99 -2.68 10.89
C LEU A 164 -7.53 -2.61 10.89
N SER A 165 -8.26 -3.72 10.96
CA SER A 165 -9.73 -3.70 10.90
C SER A 165 -10.34 -2.96 12.08
N THR A 166 -10.06 -3.39 13.32
CA THR A 166 -10.56 -2.73 14.55
C THR A 166 -9.96 -1.34 14.72
N PHE A 167 -8.66 -1.17 14.48
CA PHE A 167 -7.99 0.13 14.46
C PHE A 167 -8.70 1.15 13.57
N SER A 168 -9.05 0.76 12.34
CA SER A 168 -9.75 1.63 11.40
C SER A 168 -11.17 1.98 11.84
N VAL A 169 -11.89 1.03 12.47
CA VAL A 169 -13.23 1.30 13.02
C VAL A 169 -13.17 2.31 14.16
N ILE A 170 -12.19 2.18 15.05
CA ILE A 170 -11.97 3.14 16.14
C ILE A 170 -11.67 4.54 15.57
N ASN A 171 -10.76 4.64 14.58
CA ASN A 171 -10.48 5.91 13.89
C ASN A 171 -11.74 6.54 13.28
N ALA A 172 -12.54 5.73 12.59
CA ALA A 172 -13.79 6.20 11.98
C ALA A 172 -14.80 6.67 13.02
N MET A 173 -14.98 5.94 14.13
CA MET A 173 -15.87 6.35 15.22
C MET A 173 -15.36 7.60 15.93
N THR A 174 -14.06 7.72 16.14
CA THR A 174 -13.45 8.91 16.77
C THR A 174 -13.65 10.15 15.91
N ARG A 175 -13.48 10.03 14.60
CA ARG A 175 -13.58 11.17 13.67
C ARG A 175 -15.00 11.55 13.29
N TRP A 176 -15.85 10.55 13.04
CA TRP A 176 -17.17 10.74 12.40
C TRP A 176 -18.34 10.34 13.30
N GLY A 177 -18.08 9.63 14.39
CA GLY A 177 -19.12 9.13 15.28
C GLY A 177 -19.88 10.28 15.95
N SER A 178 -21.21 10.15 15.97
CA SER A 178 -22.05 11.00 16.83
C SER A 178 -21.67 10.82 18.30
N THR A 179 -22.02 11.79 19.15
CA THR A 179 -21.77 11.69 20.60
C THR A 179 -22.33 10.39 21.19
N GLN A 180 -23.47 9.92 20.67
CA GLN A 180 -24.07 8.65 21.10
C GLN A 180 -23.17 7.47 20.72
N VAL A 181 -22.70 7.39 19.49
CA VAL A 181 -21.82 6.29 19.02
C VAL A 181 -20.51 6.31 19.79
N GLN A 182 -19.87 7.47 19.90
CA GLN A 182 -18.59 7.58 20.61
C GLN A 182 -18.71 7.15 22.08
N SER A 183 -19.74 7.64 22.80
CA SER A 183 -19.94 7.29 24.21
C SER A 183 -20.30 5.85 24.44
N MET A 184 -20.90 5.16 23.46
CA MET A 184 -21.32 3.76 23.57
C MET A 184 -20.21 2.77 23.22
N TYR A 185 -19.40 3.08 22.20
CA TYR A 185 -18.46 2.09 21.63
C TYR A 185 -17.00 2.35 21.97
N LEU A 186 -16.53 3.61 21.99
CA LEU A 186 -15.10 3.88 22.24
C LEU A 186 -14.60 3.39 23.60
N PRO A 187 -15.38 3.53 24.71
CA PRO A 187 -14.95 2.95 25.99
C PRO A 187 -14.81 1.44 25.97
N VAL A 188 -15.65 0.73 25.19
CA VAL A 188 -15.59 -0.72 25.08
C VAL A 188 -14.25 -1.16 24.48
N PHE A 189 -13.82 -0.53 23.38
CA PHE A 189 -12.51 -0.81 22.76
C PHE A 189 -11.31 -0.41 23.64
N ALA A 190 -11.49 0.52 24.57
CA ALA A 190 -10.45 0.90 25.52
C ALA A 190 -10.33 -0.08 26.69
N GLU A 191 -11.45 -0.66 27.14
CA GLU A 191 -11.52 -1.53 28.32
C GLU A 191 -11.32 -3.01 27.98
N ASP A 192 -11.75 -3.42 26.78
CA ASP A 192 -11.72 -4.82 26.34
C ASP A 192 -10.99 -4.94 24.98
N PRO A 193 -9.71 -5.35 24.99
CA PRO A 193 -8.93 -5.52 23.76
C PRO A 193 -9.37 -6.69 22.89
N ASP A 194 -10.20 -7.62 23.41
CA ASP A 194 -10.69 -8.78 22.67
C ASP A 194 -11.89 -8.43 21.78
N VAL A 195 -12.52 -7.28 22.00
CA VAL A 195 -13.62 -6.80 21.14
C VAL A 195 -13.09 -6.41 19.78
N THR A 196 -13.63 -7.06 18.75
CA THR A 196 -13.20 -6.88 17.36
C THR A 196 -14.23 -6.13 16.53
N ALA A 197 -13.75 -5.33 15.58
CA ALA A 197 -14.62 -4.58 14.70
C ALA A 197 -14.08 -4.53 13.27
N THR A 198 -14.97 -4.44 12.29
CA THR A 198 -14.58 -4.37 10.89
C THR A 198 -15.59 -3.60 10.04
N PHE A 199 -15.22 -3.33 8.80
CA PHE A 199 -16.07 -2.67 7.81
C PHE A 199 -16.79 -3.67 6.92
N ALA A 200 -18.09 -3.56 6.81
CA ALA A 200 -18.91 -4.24 5.82
C ALA A 200 -19.28 -3.25 4.70
N PHE A 201 -18.37 -3.08 3.73
CA PHE A 201 -18.45 -2.00 2.75
C PHE A 201 -18.78 -2.47 1.33
N GLN A 202 -18.01 -3.43 0.80
CA GLN A 202 -18.11 -3.93 -0.56
C GLN A 202 -19.41 -4.69 -0.82
N GLU A 203 -20.00 -4.55 -2.02
CA GLU A 203 -21.19 -5.31 -2.43
C GLU A 203 -20.87 -6.27 -3.58
N VAL A 204 -21.68 -7.33 -3.71
CA VAL A 204 -21.60 -8.31 -4.80
C VAL A 204 -22.12 -7.67 -6.10
N THR A 205 -21.33 -6.78 -6.66
CA THR A 205 -21.66 -6.07 -7.90
C THR A 205 -20.38 -5.89 -8.72
N PRO A 206 -20.35 -6.31 -9.99
CA PRO A 206 -19.23 -5.99 -10.87
C PRO A 206 -19.03 -4.48 -10.94
N ALA A 207 -17.77 -4.03 -10.88
CA ALA A 207 -17.41 -2.62 -10.85
C ALA A 207 -18.19 -1.85 -9.75
N PHE A 208 -18.11 -2.36 -8.52
CA PHE A 208 -18.79 -1.75 -7.37
C PHE A 208 -18.51 -0.25 -7.27
N ASN A 209 -19.58 0.51 -7.09
CA ASN A 209 -19.53 1.95 -6.86
C ASN A 209 -19.99 2.25 -5.43
N PRO A 210 -19.11 2.77 -4.55
CA PRO A 210 -19.45 3.05 -3.16
C PRO A 210 -20.54 4.13 -2.98
N PHE A 211 -20.82 4.89 -4.02
CA PHE A 211 -21.86 5.93 -4.02
C PHE A 211 -23.22 5.42 -4.55
N GLN A 212 -23.33 4.14 -4.95
CA GLN A 212 -24.55 3.52 -5.47
C GLN A 212 -24.80 2.17 -4.79
N LEU A 213 -25.28 2.23 -3.55
CA LEU A 213 -25.45 1.07 -2.71
C LEU A 213 -26.78 0.35 -2.94
N LYS A 214 -26.76 -0.98 -2.92
CA LYS A 214 -27.96 -1.84 -2.93
C LYS A 214 -28.46 -2.16 -1.53
N THR A 215 -27.54 -2.27 -0.56
CA THR A 215 -27.85 -2.41 0.86
C THR A 215 -28.62 -1.18 1.31
N LYS A 216 -29.75 -1.37 2.01
CA LYS A 216 -30.67 -0.32 2.40
C LYS A 216 -30.72 -0.19 3.92
N ALA A 217 -30.79 1.05 4.37
CA ALA A 217 -31.19 1.37 5.74
C ALA A 217 -32.61 1.92 5.73
N THR A 218 -33.44 1.42 6.64
CA THR A 218 -34.81 1.88 6.87
C THR A 218 -34.96 2.34 8.31
N GLU A 219 -35.66 3.46 8.53
CA GLU A 219 -35.94 3.97 9.86
C GLU A 219 -37.38 3.65 10.26
N GLN A 220 -37.55 3.04 11.42
CA GLN A 220 -38.86 2.69 11.99
C GLN A 220 -38.90 3.13 13.46
N ASN A 221 -39.76 4.07 13.81
CA ASN A 221 -39.91 4.59 15.18
C ASN A 221 -38.59 5.10 15.80
N GLY A 222 -37.71 5.70 15.01
CA GLY A 222 -36.40 6.21 15.46
C GLY A 222 -35.30 5.17 15.55
N GLN A 223 -35.57 3.91 15.17
CA GLN A 223 -34.59 2.83 15.08
C GLN A 223 -34.27 2.53 13.62
N PHE A 224 -32.97 2.39 13.29
CA PHE A 224 -32.52 1.96 11.96
C PHE A 224 -32.42 0.43 11.86
N TYR A 225 -32.70 -0.05 10.65
CA TYR A 225 -32.60 -1.45 10.28
C TYR A 225 -31.91 -1.59 8.93
N ILE A 226 -30.92 -2.48 8.86
CA ILE A 226 -30.16 -2.77 7.64
C ILE A 226 -30.70 -4.02 6.96
N THR A 227 -30.87 -3.94 5.64
CA THR A 227 -31.19 -5.10 4.79
C THR A 227 -30.34 -5.07 3.54
N GLY A 228 -29.66 -6.17 3.23
CA GLY A 228 -28.80 -6.30 2.05
C GLY A 228 -27.63 -7.23 2.26
N GLU A 229 -26.64 -7.17 1.37
CA GLU A 229 -25.52 -8.09 1.38
C GLU A 229 -24.20 -7.32 1.19
N LYS A 230 -23.19 -7.66 2.00
CA LYS A 230 -21.82 -7.18 1.90
C LYS A 230 -20.87 -8.36 1.72
N THR A 231 -19.81 -8.16 0.95
CA THR A 231 -18.84 -9.21 0.62
C THR A 231 -17.41 -8.74 0.83
N LEU A 232 -16.47 -9.68 0.86
CA LEU A 232 -15.04 -9.42 1.11
C LEU A 232 -14.82 -8.61 2.40
N VAL A 233 -15.62 -8.88 3.42
CA VAL A 233 -15.50 -8.27 4.73
C VAL A 233 -14.34 -8.93 5.46
N VAL A 234 -13.29 -8.18 5.75
CA VAL A 234 -12.09 -8.65 6.46
C VAL A 234 -12.49 -9.10 7.86
N LEU A 235 -12.07 -10.31 8.29
CA LEU A 235 -12.42 -10.90 9.58
C LEU A 235 -13.94 -10.90 9.87
N GLY A 236 -14.74 -11.09 8.81
CA GLY A 236 -16.19 -10.89 8.90
C GLY A 236 -16.94 -11.94 9.73
N ASP A 237 -16.33 -13.08 10.03
CA ASP A 237 -16.91 -14.15 10.86
C ASP A 237 -16.50 -14.05 12.33
N THR A 238 -15.50 -13.25 12.65
CA THR A 238 -15.00 -13.06 14.02
C THR A 238 -15.35 -11.70 14.62
N ALA A 239 -15.82 -10.74 13.81
CA ALA A 239 -16.07 -9.38 14.27
C ALA A 239 -17.37 -9.26 15.10
N ASP A 240 -17.28 -8.56 16.24
CA ASP A 240 -18.39 -8.24 17.13
C ASP A 240 -19.19 -7.03 16.65
N VAL A 241 -18.53 -6.08 15.97
CA VAL A 241 -19.10 -4.82 15.52
C VAL A 241 -18.76 -4.57 14.05
N PHE A 242 -19.77 -4.15 13.28
CA PHE A 242 -19.61 -3.80 11.87
C PHE A 242 -19.93 -2.32 11.62
N LEU A 243 -19.08 -1.64 10.84
CA LEU A 243 -19.45 -0.39 10.17
C LEU A 243 -19.96 -0.72 8.77
N VAL A 244 -21.26 -0.57 8.57
CA VAL A 244 -21.97 -1.00 7.36
C VAL A 244 -22.33 0.20 6.49
N SER A 245 -21.89 0.21 5.23
CA SER A 245 -22.37 1.21 4.28
C SER A 245 -23.75 0.81 3.75
N ALA A 246 -24.73 1.72 3.82
CA ALA A 246 -26.08 1.49 3.30
C ALA A 246 -26.68 2.76 2.72
N GLU A 247 -27.60 2.62 1.78
CA GLU A 247 -28.35 3.77 1.27
C GLU A 247 -29.50 4.10 2.21
N TRP A 248 -29.56 5.34 2.65
CA TRP A 248 -30.66 5.91 3.40
C TRP A 248 -31.18 7.18 2.71
N ASN A 249 -32.50 7.24 2.45
CA ASN A 249 -33.13 8.36 1.76
C ASN A 249 -32.46 8.78 0.43
N GLY A 250 -32.02 7.79 -0.36
CA GLY A 250 -31.39 8.03 -1.67
C GLY A 250 -29.93 8.46 -1.62
N LYS A 251 -29.29 8.44 -0.43
CA LYS A 251 -27.87 8.78 -0.23
C LYS A 251 -27.13 7.68 0.51
N PRO A 252 -25.86 7.44 0.19
CA PRO A 252 -25.05 6.53 0.97
C PRO A 252 -24.72 7.10 2.34
N ASP A 253 -24.70 6.23 3.34
CA ASP A 253 -24.40 6.58 4.73
C ASP A 253 -23.75 5.38 5.45
N ILE A 254 -23.27 5.55 6.67
CA ILE A 254 -22.62 4.52 7.48
C ILE A 254 -23.43 4.24 8.75
N PHE A 255 -23.54 2.95 9.07
CA PHE A 255 -24.28 2.46 10.22
C PHE A 255 -23.42 1.54 11.05
N VAL A 256 -23.52 1.65 12.37
CA VAL A 256 -22.92 0.75 13.35
C VAL A 256 -23.90 -0.38 13.61
N VAL A 257 -23.44 -1.60 13.47
CA VAL A 257 -24.23 -2.83 13.64
C VAL A 257 -23.47 -3.76 14.57
N GLN A 258 -24.14 -4.31 15.59
CA GLN A 258 -23.60 -5.38 16.42
C GLN A 258 -23.87 -6.74 15.77
N CYS A 259 -22.95 -7.68 15.91
CA CYS A 259 -23.14 -9.04 15.44
C CYS A 259 -24.26 -9.73 16.21
N ASP A 260 -25.29 -10.16 15.51
CA ASP A 260 -26.42 -10.91 16.08
C ASP A 260 -26.97 -11.97 15.11
N GLU A 261 -28.02 -12.70 15.55
CA GLU A 261 -28.64 -13.77 14.74
C GLU A 261 -29.35 -13.31 13.46
N THR A 262 -29.51 -12.00 13.24
CA THR A 262 -30.09 -11.45 12.01
C THR A 262 -29.10 -11.37 10.87
N ILE A 263 -27.81 -11.65 11.14
CA ILE A 263 -26.72 -11.62 10.17
C ILE A 263 -26.32 -13.04 9.81
N ALA A 264 -26.50 -13.42 8.55
CA ALA A 264 -25.95 -14.68 8.04
C ALA A 264 -24.54 -14.46 7.48
N ILE A 265 -23.58 -15.23 7.97
CA ILE A 265 -22.16 -15.09 7.63
C ILE A 265 -21.70 -16.29 6.81
N LYS A 266 -20.96 -16.04 5.74
CA LYS A 266 -20.39 -17.08 4.86
C LYS A 266 -18.97 -16.68 4.41
N ALA A 267 -18.01 -17.58 4.60
CA ALA A 267 -16.63 -17.39 4.14
C ALA A 267 -16.54 -17.13 2.62
N ASN A 268 -15.64 -16.26 2.20
CA ASN A 268 -15.33 -16.00 0.80
C ASN A 268 -14.06 -16.75 0.36
N PRO A 269 -14.14 -17.70 -0.57
CA PRO A 269 -12.95 -18.31 -1.17
C PRO A 269 -12.34 -17.33 -2.18
N ALA A 270 -11.40 -16.48 -1.76
CA ALA A 270 -10.73 -15.50 -2.60
C ALA A 270 -9.32 -15.95 -3.02
N MET A 271 -8.81 -15.39 -4.11
CA MET A 271 -7.45 -15.64 -4.58
C MET A 271 -6.41 -15.02 -3.63
N GLY A 272 -6.62 -13.78 -3.23
CA GLY A 272 -5.82 -13.02 -2.25
C GLY A 272 -6.62 -12.79 -0.97
N LEU A 273 -6.02 -12.12 0.00
CA LEU A 273 -6.56 -11.85 1.32
C LEU A 273 -7.00 -13.12 2.07
N LYS A 274 -6.30 -14.24 1.86
CA LYS A 274 -6.69 -15.51 2.46
C LYS A 274 -6.55 -15.48 3.98
N ALA A 275 -5.44 -14.97 4.49
CA ALA A 275 -5.19 -14.83 5.91
C ALA A 275 -6.05 -13.76 6.59
N ALA A 276 -6.73 -12.91 5.82
CA ALA A 276 -7.68 -11.92 6.33
C ALA A 276 -9.11 -12.47 6.49
N GLU A 277 -9.33 -13.78 6.28
CA GLU A 277 -10.60 -14.50 6.49
C GLU A 277 -11.83 -13.71 6.04
N THR A 278 -11.83 -13.33 4.74
CA THR A 278 -12.92 -12.50 4.22
C THR A 278 -14.23 -13.26 4.17
N ALA A 279 -15.34 -12.58 4.53
CA ALA A 279 -16.68 -13.16 4.54
C ALA A 279 -17.69 -12.33 3.75
N THR A 280 -18.79 -12.97 3.38
CA THR A 280 -20.02 -12.33 2.92
C THR A 280 -21.01 -12.30 4.07
N LEU A 281 -21.57 -11.12 4.33
CA LEU A 281 -22.57 -10.86 5.37
C LEU A 281 -23.92 -10.55 4.73
N GLN A 282 -24.97 -11.25 5.12
CA GLN A 282 -26.32 -10.96 4.70
C GLN A 282 -27.13 -10.44 5.90
N PHE A 283 -27.54 -9.18 5.81
CA PHE A 283 -28.32 -8.48 6.82
C PHE A 283 -29.82 -8.63 6.55
N ASN A 284 -30.59 -9.00 7.57
CA ASN A 284 -32.03 -9.20 7.45
C ASN A 284 -32.78 -8.39 8.54
N GLN A 285 -33.12 -7.13 8.24
CA GLN A 285 -33.71 -6.19 9.19
C GLN A 285 -32.86 -6.08 10.47
N THR A 286 -31.54 -6.05 10.30
CA THR A 286 -30.58 -6.00 11.41
C THR A 286 -30.61 -4.63 12.07
N PRO A 287 -30.80 -4.53 13.40
CA PRO A 287 -30.79 -3.28 14.11
C PRO A 287 -29.45 -2.53 13.95
N ALA A 288 -29.51 -1.22 13.79
CA ALA A 288 -28.33 -0.39 13.56
C ALA A 288 -28.46 0.97 14.22
N LEU A 289 -27.29 1.64 14.44
CA LEU A 289 -27.19 3.03 14.77
C LEU A 289 -26.55 3.77 13.62
N ARG A 290 -27.00 4.98 13.30
CA ARG A 290 -26.30 5.81 12.32
C ARG A 290 -24.96 6.28 12.91
N LEU A 291 -23.85 6.19 12.16
CA LEU A 291 -22.52 6.54 12.65
C LEU A 291 -22.44 8.03 13.01
N GLY A 292 -22.69 8.90 12.04
CA GLY A 292 -22.51 10.34 12.16
C GLY A 292 -23.82 11.12 12.20
N ASP A 293 -23.69 12.43 12.36
CA ASP A 293 -24.78 13.38 12.31
C ASP A 293 -25.02 13.93 10.88
N THR A 294 -25.73 15.02 10.75
CA THR A 294 -26.19 15.60 9.46
C THR A 294 -25.05 16.13 8.58
N ASP A 295 -23.91 16.45 9.17
CA ASP A 295 -22.70 17.00 8.53
C ASP A 295 -21.64 15.94 8.18
N PHE A 296 -21.98 14.64 8.30
CA PHE A 296 -21.11 13.55 7.94
C PHE A 296 -20.71 13.56 6.45
N ASP A 297 -19.40 13.68 6.16
CA ASP A 297 -18.86 13.67 4.81
C ASP A 297 -18.52 12.25 4.36
N TYR A 298 -19.49 11.59 3.71
CA TYR A 298 -19.31 10.24 3.17
C TYR A 298 -18.21 10.16 2.12
N THR A 299 -17.96 11.22 1.34
CA THR A 299 -16.90 11.23 0.32
C THR A 299 -15.53 11.20 0.96
N ALA A 300 -15.29 12.07 1.94
CA ALA A 300 -14.05 12.08 2.70
C ALA A 300 -13.83 10.75 3.45
N PHE A 301 -14.90 10.15 3.99
CA PHE A 301 -14.84 8.82 4.62
C PHE A 301 -14.34 7.74 3.65
N VAL A 302 -14.87 7.69 2.44
CA VAL A 302 -14.45 6.74 1.40
C VAL A 302 -12.99 6.98 0.98
N ASP A 303 -12.61 8.24 0.83
CA ASP A 303 -11.26 8.62 0.39
C ASP A 303 -10.20 8.24 1.43
N LEU A 304 -10.44 8.46 2.72
CA LEU A 304 -9.53 8.04 3.79
C LEU A 304 -9.33 6.52 3.81
N GLY A 305 -10.40 5.76 3.62
CA GLY A 305 -10.30 4.32 3.52
C GLY A 305 -9.52 3.86 2.28
N ASN A 306 -9.70 4.53 1.15
CA ASN A 306 -8.92 4.25 -0.06
C ASN A 306 -7.43 4.55 0.13
N LEU A 307 -7.07 5.60 0.89
CA LEU A 307 -5.67 5.92 1.20
C LEU A 307 -5.01 4.85 2.07
N MET A 308 -5.75 4.23 2.99
CA MET A 308 -5.23 3.10 3.79
C MET A 308 -4.83 1.90 2.90
N TRP A 309 -5.67 1.49 1.97
CA TRP A 309 -5.34 0.43 1.00
C TRP A 309 -4.13 0.80 0.14
N CYS A 310 -4.01 2.06 -0.25
CA CYS A 310 -2.85 2.54 -1.00
C CYS A 310 -1.56 2.47 -0.17
N ALA A 311 -1.60 2.85 1.10
CA ALA A 311 -0.46 2.76 2.02
C ALA A 311 0.02 1.31 2.19
N MET A 312 -0.90 0.38 2.43
CA MET A 312 -0.58 -1.04 2.51
C MET A 312 0.03 -1.56 1.20
N ALA A 313 -0.51 -1.15 0.05
CA ALA A 313 0.05 -1.53 -1.25
C ALA A 313 1.49 -1.05 -1.42
N ILE A 314 1.80 0.17 -0.98
CA ILE A 314 3.16 0.72 -1.02
C ILE A 314 4.11 -0.11 -0.14
N GLY A 315 3.71 -0.43 1.10
CA GLY A 315 4.50 -1.27 2.01
C GLY A 315 4.83 -2.64 1.42
N THR A 316 3.83 -3.31 0.85
CA THR A 316 4.02 -4.62 0.21
C THR A 316 4.87 -4.51 -1.06
N CYS A 317 4.73 -3.45 -1.85
CA CYS A 317 5.60 -3.19 -3.02
C CYS A 317 7.06 -2.98 -2.60
N GLU A 318 7.31 -2.30 -1.46
CA GLU A 318 8.65 -2.19 -0.87
C GLU A 318 9.24 -3.57 -0.51
N ALA A 319 8.43 -4.45 0.10
CA ALA A 319 8.84 -5.81 0.42
C ALA A 319 9.19 -6.60 -0.86
N ILE A 320 8.38 -6.51 -1.91
CA ILE A 320 8.64 -7.14 -3.21
C ILE A 320 9.96 -6.63 -3.79
N LYS A 321 10.17 -5.32 -3.83
CA LYS A 321 11.40 -4.69 -4.34
C LYS A 321 12.62 -5.18 -3.57
N ALA A 322 12.58 -5.15 -2.25
CA ALA A 322 13.68 -5.59 -1.38
C ALA A 322 14.00 -7.07 -1.59
N TYR A 323 12.97 -7.92 -1.68
CA TYR A 323 13.13 -9.34 -1.96
C TYR A 323 13.74 -9.60 -3.35
N CYS A 324 13.28 -8.90 -4.37
CA CYS A 324 13.79 -9.01 -5.74
C CYS A 324 15.26 -8.58 -5.84
N ILE A 325 15.67 -7.53 -5.14
CA ILE A 325 17.07 -7.09 -5.06
C ILE A 325 17.95 -8.20 -4.50
N LYS A 326 17.56 -8.77 -3.36
CA LYS A 326 18.29 -9.87 -2.73
C LYS A 326 18.38 -11.08 -3.66
N TYR A 327 17.22 -11.56 -4.14
CA TYR A 327 17.13 -12.71 -5.02
C TYR A 327 17.96 -12.53 -6.30
N ALA A 328 17.87 -11.37 -6.96
CA ALA A 328 18.59 -11.10 -8.19
C ALA A 328 20.12 -11.09 -8.02
N ASN A 329 20.62 -10.69 -6.86
CA ASN A 329 22.05 -10.70 -6.54
C ASN A 329 22.56 -12.11 -6.18
N GLU A 330 21.74 -12.95 -5.59
CA GLU A 330 22.10 -14.32 -5.17
C GLU A 330 21.90 -15.34 -6.29
N ARG A 331 20.84 -15.20 -7.10
CA ARG A 331 20.50 -16.14 -8.16
C ARG A 331 21.48 -16.04 -9.32
N THR A 332 22.21 -17.12 -9.58
CA THR A 332 23.13 -17.20 -10.70
C THR A 332 22.48 -17.93 -11.89
N ALA A 333 22.53 -17.32 -13.08
CA ALA A 333 22.14 -17.93 -14.34
C ALA A 333 23.14 -17.53 -15.43
N PHE A 334 23.49 -18.49 -16.31
CA PHE A 334 24.48 -18.26 -17.35
C PHE A 334 25.86 -17.79 -16.85
N GLY A 335 26.24 -18.22 -15.63
CA GLY A 335 27.54 -17.98 -15.04
C GLY A 335 27.73 -16.65 -14.29
N GLU A 336 26.65 -15.89 -14.08
CA GLU A 336 26.67 -14.63 -13.31
C GLU A 336 25.34 -14.36 -12.60
N PRO A 337 25.30 -13.49 -11.57
CA PRO A 337 24.05 -13.05 -10.95
C PRO A 337 23.08 -12.45 -11.98
N ILE A 338 21.78 -12.74 -11.82
CA ILE A 338 20.78 -12.23 -12.77
C ILE A 338 20.63 -10.70 -12.68
N SER A 339 21.03 -10.07 -11.56
CA SER A 339 21.12 -8.61 -11.41
C SER A 339 22.06 -7.94 -12.44
N HIS A 340 22.99 -8.67 -13.03
CA HIS A 340 23.86 -8.17 -14.10
C HIS A 340 23.14 -8.04 -15.45
N ARG A 341 21.93 -8.57 -15.58
CA ARG A 341 21.10 -8.41 -16.78
C ARG A 341 20.40 -7.05 -16.73
N GLN A 342 20.62 -6.25 -17.76
CA GLN A 342 20.05 -4.89 -17.86
C GLN A 342 18.52 -4.86 -17.67
N SER A 343 17.82 -5.84 -18.27
CA SER A 343 16.36 -5.95 -18.15
C SER A 343 15.91 -6.16 -16.69
N VAL A 344 16.62 -7.00 -15.93
CA VAL A 344 16.32 -7.24 -14.50
C VAL A 344 16.62 -5.99 -13.68
N ALA A 345 17.79 -5.36 -13.90
CA ALA A 345 18.18 -4.15 -13.19
C ALA A 345 17.20 -2.99 -13.45
N PHE A 346 16.72 -2.85 -14.69
CA PHE A 346 15.73 -1.82 -15.03
C PHE A 346 14.35 -2.10 -14.43
N MET A 347 13.89 -3.35 -14.42
CA MET A 347 12.63 -3.71 -13.73
C MET A 347 12.67 -3.32 -12.25
N ILE A 348 13.78 -3.59 -11.55
CA ILE A 348 13.94 -3.21 -10.13
C ILE A 348 14.01 -1.70 -9.96
N ALA A 349 14.70 -0.99 -10.87
CA ALA A 349 14.74 0.47 -10.85
C ALA A 349 13.37 1.09 -11.10
N ASP A 350 12.60 0.55 -12.04
CA ASP A 350 11.23 0.98 -12.31
C ASP A 350 10.31 0.76 -11.09
N MET A 351 10.43 -0.39 -10.38
CA MET A 351 9.72 -0.61 -9.12
C MET A 351 9.99 0.52 -8.13
N ALA A 352 11.27 0.89 -7.92
CA ALA A 352 11.63 1.95 -6.98
C ALA A 352 11.00 3.30 -7.37
N ILE A 353 11.05 3.68 -8.64
CA ILE A 353 10.48 4.93 -9.15
C ILE A 353 8.96 4.97 -8.93
N GLU A 354 8.26 3.88 -9.25
CA GLU A 354 6.80 3.81 -9.11
C GLU A 354 6.36 3.79 -7.63
N ILE A 355 7.11 3.13 -6.75
CA ILE A 355 6.85 3.14 -5.30
C ILE A 355 6.97 4.56 -4.74
N ASP A 356 8.04 5.28 -5.10
CA ASP A 356 8.23 6.66 -4.65
C ASP A 356 7.11 7.57 -5.18
N ALA A 357 6.69 7.38 -6.43
CA ALA A 357 5.58 8.13 -7.02
C ALA A 357 4.25 7.87 -6.29
N MET A 358 3.94 6.61 -6.00
CA MET A 358 2.74 6.24 -5.23
C MET A 358 2.76 6.87 -3.83
N ARG A 359 3.89 6.74 -3.12
CA ARG A 359 4.06 7.29 -1.75
C ARG A 359 3.85 8.80 -1.72
N MET A 360 4.43 9.52 -2.68
CA MET A 360 4.27 10.98 -2.78
C MET A 360 2.81 11.39 -2.95
N LEU A 361 2.03 10.69 -3.78
CA LEU A 361 0.61 11.00 -3.96
C LEU A 361 -0.21 10.70 -2.71
N VAL A 362 0.05 9.56 -2.05
CA VAL A 362 -0.66 9.17 -0.83
C VAL A 362 -0.38 10.15 0.31
N LEU A 363 0.89 10.48 0.56
CA LEU A 363 1.28 11.44 1.59
C LEU A 363 0.75 12.85 1.31
N ASN A 364 0.73 13.28 0.04
CA ASN A 364 0.12 14.56 -0.31
C ASN A 364 -1.37 14.60 0.01
N ALA A 365 -2.12 13.54 -0.37
CA ALA A 365 -3.55 13.46 -0.06
C ALA A 365 -3.80 13.40 1.46
N ALA A 366 -3.01 12.61 2.19
CA ALA A 366 -3.11 12.51 3.65
C ALA A 366 -2.80 13.83 4.35
N SER A 367 -1.75 14.55 3.92
CA SER A 367 -1.40 15.86 4.49
C SER A 367 -2.47 16.93 4.24
N LEU A 368 -3.12 16.91 3.08
CA LEU A 368 -4.23 17.80 2.79
C LEU A 368 -5.44 17.48 3.67
N ALA A 369 -5.76 16.19 3.82
CA ALA A 369 -6.84 15.72 4.69
C ALA A 369 -6.60 16.12 6.15
N GLU A 370 -5.37 15.92 6.65
CA GLU A 370 -4.96 16.30 8.00
C GLU A 370 -5.03 17.80 8.24
N ALA A 371 -4.70 18.60 7.23
CA ALA A 371 -4.81 20.06 7.26
C ALA A 371 -6.26 20.57 7.06
N GLY A 372 -7.27 19.69 6.97
CA GLY A 372 -8.66 20.07 6.71
C GLY A 372 -8.89 20.71 5.33
N GLN A 373 -8.01 20.43 4.37
CA GLN A 373 -8.11 20.93 3.01
C GLN A 373 -8.85 19.94 2.11
N PRO A 374 -9.47 20.37 1.00
CA PRO A 374 -10.03 19.46 0.01
C PRO A 374 -8.98 18.51 -0.55
N PHE A 375 -9.20 17.20 -0.49
CA PHE A 375 -8.23 16.16 -0.90
C PHE A 375 -8.83 15.06 -1.79
N HIS A 376 -10.13 15.13 -2.12
CA HIS A 376 -10.82 14.11 -2.92
C HIS A 376 -10.12 13.80 -4.25
N ARG A 377 -9.68 14.85 -4.97
CA ARG A 377 -8.95 14.68 -6.24
C ARG A 377 -7.62 13.97 -6.05
N GLU A 378 -6.88 14.33 -5.02
CA GLU A 378 -5.58 13.77 -4.70
C GLU A 378 -5.70 12.31 -4.24
N ALA A 379 -6.70 11.98 -3.42
CA ALA A 379 -7.02 10.62 -3.01
C ALA A 379 -7.42 9.74 -4.22
N TYR A 380 -8.23 10.27 -5.13
CA TYR A 380 -8.58 9.57 -6.36
C TYR A 380 -7.35 9.28 -7.24
N LEU A 381 -6.46 10.26 -7.42
CA LEU A 381 -5.23 10.08 -8.20
C LEU A 381 -4.28 9.07 -7.54
N ALA A 382 -4.11 9.14 -6.22
CA ALA A 382 -3.33 8.18 -5.45
C ALA A 382 -3.87 6.76 -5.63
N ARG A 383 -5.19 6.57 -5.48
CA ARG A 383 -5.82 5.27 -5.67
C ARG A 383 -5.63 4.72 -7.09
N LEU A 384 -5.83 5.55 -8.12
CA LEU A 384 -5.68 5.14 -9.51
C LEU A 384 -4.26 4.65 -9.80
N LEU A 385 -3.26 5.41 -9.35
CA LEU A 385 -1.85 5.03 -9.53
C LEU A 385 -1.50 3.77 -8.73
N CYS A 386 -1.89 3.69 -7.45
CA CYS A 386 -1.62 2.54 -6.60
C CYS A 386 -2.27 1.26 -7.14
N ALA A 387 -3.53 1.32 -7.61
CA ALA A 387 -4.22 0.18 -8.19
C ALA A 387 -3.53 -0.38 -9.44
N GLU A 388 -2.96 0.49 -10.30
CA GLU A 388 -2.24 0.09 -11.50
C GLU A 388 -0.82 -0.39 -11.17
N LYS A 389 -0.05 0.41 -10.44
CA LYS A 389 1.39 0.19 -10.26
C LYS A 389 1.71 -0.91 -9.26
N SER A 390 0.92 -1.08 -8.21
CA SER A 390 1.11 -2.20 -7.28
C SER A 390 0.95 -3.55 -7.98
N MET A 391 -0.03 -3.67 -8.86
CA MET A 391 -0.21 -4.89 -9.66
C MET A 391 0.93 -5.12 -10.63
N LYS A 392 1.46 -4.06 -11.26
CA LYS A 392 2.63 -4.16 -12.12
C LYS A 392 3.84 -4.64 -11.32
N ILE A 393 4.11 -4.05 -10.16
CA ILE A 393 5.23 -4.41 -9.28
C ILE A 393 5.09 -5.87 -8.82
N GLY A 394 3.90 -6.30 -8.42
CA GLY A 394 3.63 -7.69 -8.07
C GLY A 394 3.93 -8.66 -9.24
N THR A 395 3.48 -8.31 -10.44
CA THR A 395 3.74 -9.09 -11.66
C THR A 395 5.23 -9.14 -12.00
N ASP A 396 5.92 -8.01 -11.94
CA ASP A 396 7.36 -7.91 -12.21
C ASP A 396 8.17 -8.70 -11.17
N GLY A 397 7.72 -8.70 -9.90
CA GLY A 397 8.30 -9.52 -8.83
C GLY A 397 8.25 -11.01 -9.15
N VAL A 398 7.08 -11.53 -9.51
CA VAL A 398 6.92 -12.93 -9.95
C VAL A 398 7.78 -13.21 -11.19
N GLN A 399 7.85 -12.28 -12.15
CA GLN A 399 8.65 -12.39 -13.35
C GLN A 399 10.16 -12.47 -13.06
N ILE A 400 10.67 -11.67 -12.13
CA ILE A 400 12.10 -11.68 -11.74
C ILE A 400 12.50 -13.02 -11.12
N LEU A 401 11.62 -13.62 -10.32
CA LEU A 401 11.84 -14.92 -9.72
C LEU A 401 11.74 -16.07 -10.75
N GLY A 402 11.12 -15.84 -11.90
CA GLY A 402 10.93 -16.84 -12.94
C GLY A 402 10.12 -18.04 -12.45
N GLY A 403 10.61 -19.27 -12.62
CA GLY A 403 9.93 -20.48 -12.15
C GLY A 403 9.67 -20.51 -10.64
N HIS A 404 10.54 -19.91 -9.83
CA HIS A 404 10.36 -19.78 -8.38
C HIS A 404 9.22 -18.82 -8.02
N GLY A 405 8.91 -17.84 -8.87
CA GLY A 405 7.77 -16.92 -8.63
C GLY A 405 6.40 -17.60 -8.74
N PHE A 406 6.36 -18.82 -9.28
CA PHE A 406 5.14 -19.63 -9.38
C PHE A 406 4.93 -20.55 -8.17
N THR A 407 5.95 -20.74 -7.33
CA THR A 407 5.91 -21.66 -6.18
C THR A 407 5.72 -20.92 -4.88
N LYS A 408 5.10 -21.60 -3.89
CA LYS A 408 4.83 -21.02 -2.56
C LYS A 408 6.07 -20.93 -1.66
N GLU A 409 7.24 -21.38 -2.12
CA GLU A 409 8.51 -21.28 -1.40
C GLU A 409 8.99 -19.83 -1.21
N HIS A 410 8.46 -18.92 -2.05
CA HIS A 410 8.81 -17.49 -2.04
C HIS A 410 7.57 -16.65 -1.78
N PRO A 411 7.66 -15.57 -0.99
CA PRO A 411 6.49 -14.78 -0.57
C PRO A 411 5.88 -13.93 -1.71
N VAL A 412 6.61 -13.71 -2.79
CA VAL A 412 6.23 -12.78 -3.86
C VAL A 412 4.92 -13.17 -4.54
N GLU A 413 4.64 -14.49 -4.68
CA GLU A 413 3.39 -14.97 -5.28
C GLU A 413 2.16 -14.61 -4.40
N ARG A 414 2.32 -14.67 -3.06
CA ARG A 414 1.28 -14.28 -2.11
C ARG A 414 1.04 -12.77 -2.19
N TRP A 415 2.08 -11.97 -2.09
CA TRP A 415 2.01 -10.52 -2.21
C TRP A 415 1.37 -10.08 -3.54
N TYR A 416 1.73 -10.72 -4.65
CA TYR A 416 1.09 -10.48 -5.96
C TYR A 416 -0.43 -10.72 -5.91
N ARG A 417 -0.88 -11.79 -5.27
CA ARG A 417 -2.30 -12.13 -5.17
C ARG A 417 -3.05 -11.09 -4.31
N ASP A 418 -2.46 -10.68 -3.20
CA ASP A 418 -3.06 -9.76 -2.24
C ASP A 418 -3.13 -8.32 -2.77
N LEU A 419 -2.14 -7.85 -3.50
CA LEU A 419 -2.13 -6.51 -4.09
C LEU A 419 -3.33 -6.23 -4.99
N ARG A 420 -3.99 -7.27 -5.51
CA ARG A 420 -5.23 -7.11 -6.28
C ARG A 420 -6.34 -6.45 -5.48
N ALA A 421 -6.36 -6.59 -4.17
CA ALA A 421 -7.34 -5.97 -3.28
C ALA A 421 -7.39 -4.44 -3.44
N THR A 422 -6.24 -3.80 -3.64
CA THR A 422 -6.13 -2.34 -3.85
C THR A 422 -6.98 -1.83 -5.02
N ALA A 423 -7.14 -2.62 -6.08
CA ALA A 423 -7.96 -2.26 -7.22
C ALA A 423 -9.46 -2.59 -7.04
N ILE A 424 -9.77 -3.61 -6.23
CA ILE A 424 -11.13 -4.18 -6.10
C ILE A 424 -11.88 -3.54 -4.92
N LEU A 425 -11.22 -3.38 -3.77
CA LEU A 425 -11.86 -2.88 -2.56
C LEU A 425 -11.90 -1.35 -2.56
N HIS A 426 -13.02 -0.81 -2.13
CA HIS A 426 -13.24 0.61 -1.90
C HIS A 426 -13.49 0.84 -0.42
N SER A 427 -12.77 1.75 0.22
CA SER A 427 -12.87 1.92 1.67
C SER A 427 -12.75 0.56 2.40
N GLY A 428 -13.43 0.38 3.51
CA GLY A 428 -13.34 -0.89 4.27
C GLY A 428 -12.15 -0.95 5.24
N LEU A 429 -11.39 0.12 5.31
CA LEU A 429 -10.43 0.54 6.33
C LEU A 429 -10.62 2.05 6.51
N HIS A 430 -9.89 2.68 7.42
CA HIS A 430 -9.96 4.13 7.64
C HIS A 430 -8.66 4.65 8.25
N ALA A 431 -8.15 5.77 7.67
CA ALA A 431 -6.94 6.45 8.15
C ALA A 431 -7.20 7.45 9.28
#